data_7fc6a417445168f108426efd9b889fc8
#
_entry.id   7fc6a417445168f108426efd9b889fc8
#
_cell.length_a   1.000
_cell.length_b   1.000
_cell.length_c   1.000
_cell.angle_alpha   90.00
_cell.angle_beta   90.00
_cell.angle_gamma   90.00
#
_symmetry.space_group_name_H-M   'P 1'
#
loop_
_entity.id
_entity.type
_entity.pdbx_description
1 polymer ?
#
loop_
_entity_poly.entity_id
_entity_poly.type
_entity_poly.pdbx_seq_one_letter_code
_entity_poly.pdbx_strand_id
1 'polypeptide(L)'
;LPRAAFEAAVAIGPLFGKLTDAVARDTEWLHKTLEAAGQGDEFTERLLEISRTVNKEGLGQQLQLGILRSDYMLHKPTEAEQKLPLFTEQAGADTGPKQFMQVELNCIASSFGCMGHLTSQLHQYLLSRYPAESAALSAALSNGADGVAPNHNLARLPKGIAAAHSAYVQQGGSPDAVVVFVVQDGEANSVDQRLLE
;
A
#
# COMPACT_ATOMS: atom_id res chain seq x y z
N LEU A 1 -13.82 -9.72 3.66
CA LEU A 1 -13.55 -9.03 2.41
C LEU A 1 -13.81 -9.98 1.24
N PRO A 2 -14.58 -9.61 0.21
CA PRO A 2 -14.75 -10.45 -0.98
C PRO A 2 -13.41 -10.70 -1.67
N ARG A 3 -13.16 -11.94 -2.09
CA ARG A 3 -11.90 -12.33 -2.74
C ARG A 3 -11.62 -11.52 -4.00
N ALA A 4 -12.64 -11.34 -4.85
CA ALA A 4 -12.52 -10.56 -6.07
C ALA A 4 -12.08 -9.10 -5.82
N ALA A 5 -12.60 -8.46 -4.75
CA ALA A 5 -12.18 -7.12 -4.35
C ALA A 5 -10.71 -7.08 -3.89
N PHE A 6 -10.27 -8.10 -3.15
CA PHE A 6 -8.87 -8.22 -2.75
C PHE A 6 -7.94 -8.41 -3.96
N GLU A 7 -8.29 -9.30 -4.87
CA GLU A 7 -7.52 -9.57 -6.10
C GLU A 7 -7.46 -8.33 -7.00
N ALA A 8 -8.55 -7.58 -7.12
CA ALA A 8 -8.58 -6.30 -7.84
C ALA A 8 -7.64 -5.26 -7.21
N ALA A 9 -7.62 -5.14 -5.87
CA ALA A 9 -6.69 -4.25 -5.16
C ALA A 9 -5.23 -4.64 -5.41
N VAL A 10 -4.90 -5.93 -5.39
CA VAL A 10 -3.56 -6.41 -5.70
C VAL A 10 -3.18 -6.10 -7.16
N ALA A 11 -4.11 -6.30 -8.09
CA ALA A 11 -3.86 -6.07 -9.52
C ALA A 11 -3.63 -4.58 -9.85
N ILE A 12 -4.30 -3.65 -9.16
CA ILE A 12 -4.14 -2.21 -9.39
C ILE A 12 -2.91 -1.63 -8.70
N GLY A 13 -2.36 -2.30 -7.68
CA GLY A 13 -1.21 -1.82 -6.90
C GLY A 13 -0.02 -1.32 -7.74
N PRO A 14 0.44 -2.06 -8.77
CA PRO A 14 1.53 -1.60 -9.65
C PRO A 14 1.23 -0.30 -10.40
N LEU A 15 -0.05 -0.02 -10.70
CA LEU A 15 -0.46 1.23 -11.36
C LEU A 15 -0.34 2.41 -10.40
N PHE A 16 -0.73 2.23 -9.12
CA PHE A 16 -0.52 3.24 -8.09
C PHE A 16 0.97 3.51 -7.83
N GLY A 17 1.81 2.47 -7.87
CA GLY A 17 3.26 2.65 -7.80
C GLY A 17 3.79 3.55 -8.94
N LYS A 18 3.38 3.29 -10.17
CA LYS A 18 3.75 4.12 -11.34
C LYS A 18 3.20 5.55 -11.24
N LEU A 19 1.96 5.70 -10.78
CA LEU A 19 1.34 7.02 -10.58
C LEU A 19 2.11 7.82 -9.54
N THR A 20 2.46 7.21 -8.41
CA THR A 20 3.24 7.86 -7.34
C THR A 20 4.61 8.30 -7.82
N ASP A 21 5.33 7.45 -8.57
CA ASP A 21 6.63 7.81 -9.17
C ASP A 21 6.48 8.97 -10.17
N ALA A 22 5.45 8.95 -11.02
CA ALA A 22 5.20 10.03 -11.98
C ALA A 22 4.89 11.36 -11.28
N VAL A 23 4.05 11.34 -10.25
CA VAL A 23 3.73 12.54 -9.44
C VAL A 23 4.97 13.06 -8.71
N ALA A 24 5.78 12.19 -8.13
CA ALA A 24 7.00 12.57 -7.41
C ALA A 24 8.05 13.22 -8.35
N ARG A 25 8.05 12.88 -9.63
CA ARG A 25 8.95 13.44 -10.64
C ARG A 25 8.43 14.76 -11.25
N ASP A 26 7.14 14.98 -11.22
CA ASP A 26 6.53 16.26 -11.66
C ASP A 26 6.49 17.25 -10.49
N THR A 27 7.68 17.73 -10.12
CA THR A 27 7.86 18.60 -8.95
C THR A 27 7.20 19.96 -9.13
N GLU A 28 7.08 20.47 -10.35
CA GLU A 28 6.39 21.72 -10.62
C GLU A 28 4.89 21.61 -10.33
N TRP A 29 4.26 20.57 -10.86
CA TRP A 29 2.85 20.29 -10.63
C TRP A 29 2.59 20.00 -9.13
N LEU A 30 3.45 19.20 -8.51
CA LEU A 30 3.33 18.82 -7.11
C LEU A 30 3.41 20.03 -6.17
N HIS A 31 4.42 20.90 -6.35
CA HIS A 31 4.59 22.10 -5.54
C HIS A 31 3.41 23.05 -5.70
N LYS A 32 2.95 23.29 -6.94
CA LYS A 32 1.80 24.14 -7.20
C LYS A 32 0.51 23.61 -6.60
N THR A 33 0.29 22.29 -6.68
CA THR A 33 -0.93 21.65 -6.17
C THR A 33 -0.99 21.69 -4.65
N LEU A 34 0.17 21.50 -3.97
CA LEU A 34 0.25 21.47 -2.52
C LEU A 34 0.44 22.85 -1.87
N GLU A 35 0.64 23.92 -2.65
CA GLU A 35 0.87 25.26 -2.11
C GLU A 35 -0.29 25.74 -1.23
N ALA A 36 -1.53 25.51 -1.66
CA ALA A 36 -2.72 25.86 -0.88
C ALA A 36 -2.86 25.01 0.40
N ALA A 37 -2.46 23.75 0.37
CA ALA A 37 -2.48 22.87 1.52
C ALA A 37 -1.41 23.27 2.56
N GLY A 38 -0.22 23.68 2.09
CA GLY A 38 0.88 24.16 2.95
C GLY A 38 0.53 25.39 3.77
N GLN A 39 -0.32 26.30 3.23
CA GLN A 39 -0.73 27.51 3.97
C GLN A 39 -1.52 27.24 5.27
N GLY A 40 -2.08 26.04 5.42
CA GLY A 40 -2.85 25.64 6.61
C GLY A 40 -2.17 24.62 7.51
N ASP A 41 -1.00 24.10 7.10
CA ASP A 41 -0.29 23.03 7.80
C ASP A 41 1.22 23.25 7.77
N GLU A 42 1.79 23.60 8.90
CA GLU A 42 3.24 23.90 9.08
C GLU A 42 4.13 22.71 8.63
N PHE A 43 3.68 21.47 8.88
CA PHE A 43 4.43 20.29 8.47
C PHE A 43 4.53 20.17 6.94
N THR A 44 3.44 20.34 6.25
CA THR A 44 3.38 20.33 4.77
C THR A 44 4.18 21.48 4.17
N GLU A 45 4.07 22.69 4.73
CA GLU A 45 4.85 23.84 4.31
C GLU A 45 6.34 23.58 4.42
N ARG A 46 6.80 23.04 5.56
CA ARG A 46 8.19 22.69 5.78
C ARG A 46 8.72 21.64 4.80
N LEU A 47 7.94 20.62 4.52
CA LEU A 47 8.28 19.61 3.51
C LEU A 47 8.39 20.21 2.09
N LEU A 48 7.50 21.13 1.74
CA LEU A 48 7.57 21.83 0.46
C LEU A 48 8.81 22.69 0.33
N GLU A 49 9.23 23.40 1.38
CA GLU A 49 10.48 24.16 1.43
C GLU A 49 11.70 23.26 1.17
N ILE A 50 11.77 22.13 1.88
CA ILE A 50 12.84 21.13 1.70
C ILE A 50 12.84 20.61 0.25
N SER A 51 11.68 20.22 -0.26
CA SER A 51 11.54 19.72 -1.62
C SER A 51 11.98 20.75 -2.66
N ARG A 52 11.58 22.02 -2.52
CA ARG A 52 12.01 23.12 -3.40
C ARG A 52 13.51 23.33 -3.37
N THR A 53 14.10 23.26 -2.18
CA THR A 53 15.56 23.42 -1.99
C THR A 53 16.31 22.31 -2.69
N VAL A 54 15.94 21.05 -2.43
CA VAL A 54 16.58 19.86 -3.04
C VAL A 54 16.47 19.89 -4.57
N ASN A 55 15.30 20.25 -5.11
CA ASN A 55 15.11 20.33 -6.55
C ASN A 55 15.93 21.46 -7.19
N LYS A 56 16.12 22.58 -6.50
CA LYS A 56 16.95 23.70 -6.96
C LYS A 56 18.44 23.36 -6.95
N GLU A 57 18.90 22.62 -5.94
CA GLU A 57 20.29 22.17 -5.83
C GLU A 57 20.63 21.02 -6.80
N GLY A 58 19.63 20.33 -7.29
CA GLY A 58 19.73 19.14 -8.11
C GLY A 58 19.71 17.84 -7.26
N LEU A 59 19.03 16.83 -7.79
CA LEU A 59 18.89 15.54 -7.10
C LEU A 59 20.23 14.81 -7.08
N GLY A 60 20.85 14.70 -5.92
CA GLY A 60 22.07 13.91 -5.72
C GLY A 60 21.82 12.41 -5.79
N GLN A 61 20.57 11.96 -5.61
CA GLN A 61 20.19 10.55 -5.60
C GLN A 61 19.14 10.28 -6.68
N GLN A 62 19.52 9.48 -7.67
CA GLN A 62 18.65 9.16 -8.81
C GLN A 62 17.75 7.94 -8.57
N LEU A 63 18.20 7.01 -7.72
CA LEU A 63 17.44 5.83 -7.36
C LEU A 63 16.53 6.11 -6.18
N GLN A 64 15.27 5.70 -6.32
CA GLN A 64 14.26 5.81 -5.27
C GLN A 64 13.54 4.46 -5.12
N LEU A 65 13.28 4.05 -3.90
CA LEU A 65 12.45 2.90 -3.57
C LEU A 65 11.19 3.39 -2.87
N GLY A 66 10.03 3.11 -3.46
CA GLY A 66 8.73 3.33 -2.81
C GLY A 66 8.20 2.05 -2.20
N ILE A 67 7.89 2.07 -0.90
CA ILE A 67 7.07 1.05 -0.24
C ILE A 67 5.75 1.72 0.09
N LEU A 68 4.69 1.30 -0.60
CA LEU A 68 3.41 1.97 -0.59
C LEU A 68 2.34 1.08 0.03
N ARG A 69 1.41 1.69 0.80
CA ARG A 69 0.23 1.01 1.31
C ARG A 69 -1.03 1.74 0.83
N SER A 70 -1.80 1.05 0.01
CA SER A 70 -3.08 1.57 -0.49
C SER A 70 -4.22 1.03 0.36
N ASP A 71 -4.95 1.91 1.00
CA ASP A 71 -6.01 1.58 1.92
C ASP A 71 -7.37 1.71 1.23
N TYR A 72 -8.23 0.68 1.40
CA TYR A 72 -9.51 0.57 0.71
C TYR A 72 -10.63 0.25 1.68
N MET A 73 -11.84 0.70 1.34
CA MET A 73 -13.08 0.36 2.02
C MET A 73 -14.12 -0.18 1.04
N LEU A 74 -14.95 -1.10 1.52
CA LEU A 74 -16.13 -1.54 0.77
C LEU A 74 -17.21 -0.48 0.90
N HIS A 75 -17.65 0.06 -0.22
CA HIS A 75 -18.74 1.01 -0.32
C HIS A 75 -20.01 0.32 -0.85
N LYS A 76 -21.14 0.57 -0.19
CA LYS A 76 -22.47 0.20 -0.71
C LYS A 76 -23.10 1.46 -1.27
N PRO A 77 -23.16 1.63 -2.59
CA PRO A 77 -23.68 2.85 -3.18
C PRO A 77 -25.16 3.05 -2.84
N THR A 78 -25.52 4.30 -2.60
CA THR A 78 -26.91 4.73 -2.44
C THR A 78 -27.67 4.59 -3.77
N GLU A 79 -29.00 4.64 -3.72
CA GLU A 79 -29.83 4.59 -4.94
C GLU A 79 -29.51 5.71 -5.94
N ALA A 80 -29.09 6.88 -5.45
CA ALA A 80 -28.68 8.00 -6.28
C ALA A 80 -27.35 7.72 -6.98
N GLU A 81 -26.35 7.20 -6.23
CA GLU A 81 -25.03 6.87 -6.76
C GLU A 81 -25.08 5.73 -7.79
N GLN A 82 -25.98 4.76 -7.61
CA GLN A 82 -26.18 3.65 -8.57
C GLN A 82 -26.56 4.13 -9.98
N LYS A 83 -27.04 5.35 -10.14
CA LYS A 83 -27.37 5.98 -11.43
C LYS A 83 -26.18 6.65 -12.09
N LEU A 84 -25.05 6.80 -11.39
CA LEU A 84 -23.84 7.42 -11.95
C LEU A 84 -23.08 6.42 -12.84
N PRO A 85 -22.46 6.85 -13.95
CA PRO A 85 -21.75 5.95 -14.87
C PRO A 85 -20.69 5.09 -14.17
N LEU A 86 -19.98 5.64 -13.19
CA LEU A 86 -18.97 4.92 -12.40
C LEU A 86 -19.52 3.65 -11.72
N PHE A 87 -20.82 3.63 -11.39
CA PHE A 87 -21.47 2.53 -10.67
C PHE A 87 -22.29 1.61 -11.59
N THR A 88 -22.66 2.06 -12.79
CA THR A 88 -23.47 1.26 -13.72
C THR A 88 -22.64 0.26 -14.51
N GLU A 89 -21.37 0.55 -14.80
CA GLU A 89 -20.50 -0.31 -15.61
C GLU A 89 -19.95 -1.54 -14.85
N GLN A 90 -20.06 -1.57 -13.52
CA GLN A 90 -19.51 -2.64 -12.67
C GLN A 90 -20.54 -3.59 -12.05
N ALA A 91 -21.80 -3.47 -12.43
CA ALA A 91 -22.87 -4.32 -11.91
C ALA A 91 -22.80 -5.74 -12.48
N GLY A 92 -21.86 -6.53 -12.01
CA GLY A 92 -21.89 -8.00 -12.13
C GLY A 92 -23.00 -8.57 -11.25
N ALA A 93 -23.63 -9.65 -11.72
CA ALA A 93 -24.92 -10.19 -11.33
C ALA A 93 -25.07 -10.78 -9.92
N ASP A 94 -24.19 -10.47 -8.94
CA ASP A 94 -24.32 -11.08 -7.62
C ASP A 94 -24.15 -10.06 -6.46
N THR A 95 -25.22 -9.92 -5.66
CA THR A 95 -25.30 -9.30 -4.34
C THR A 95 -25.29 -7.77 -4.21
N GLY A 96 -25.67 -7.03 -5.25
CA GLY A 96 -25.75 -5.56 -5.21
C GLY A 96 -24.34 -4.91 -5.15
N PRO A 97 -24.15 -3.78 -5.79
CA PRO A 97 -22.81 -3.25 -6.07
C PRO A 97 -22.10 -2.83 -4.77
N LYS A 98 -21.24 -3.70 -4.27
CA LYS A 98 -20.23 -3.33 -3.29
C LYS A 98 -19.02 -2.87 -4.08
N GLN A 99 -18.78 -1.59 -4.10
CA GLN A 99 -17.58 -1.06 -4.73
C GLN A 99 -16.43 -1.00 -3.75
N PHE A 100 -15.26 -1.22 -4.28
CA PHE A 100 -14.02 -1.16 -3.57
C PHE A 100 -13.42 0.23 -3.80
N MET A 101 -13.54 1.11 -2.79
CA MET A 101 -13.14 2.51 -2.89
C MET A 101 -11.83 2.73 -2.17
N GLN A 102 -10.88 3.37 -2.83
CA GLN A 102 -9.62 3.78 -2.22
C GLN A 102 -9.88 4.96 -1.26
N VAL A 103 -9.33 4.85 -0.07
CA VAL A 103 -9.40 5.89 0.98
C VAL A 103 -8.16 6.76 0.93
N GLU A 104 -6.98 6.12 0.91
CA GLU A 104 -5.70 6.82 0.90
C GLU A 104 -4.58 5.96 0.32
N LEU A 105 -3.47 6.62 0.00
CA LEU A 105 -2.22 5.99 -0.37
C LEU A 105 -1.11 6.48 0.58
N ASN A 106 -0.58 5.57 1.39
CA ASN A 106 0.50 5.86 2.30
C ASN A 106 1.85 5.71 1.58
N CYS A 107 2.61 6.79 1.51
CA CYS A 107 3.90 6.86 0.80
C CYS A 107 5.11 6.91 1.74
N ILE A 108 4.89 7.14 3.04
CA ILE A 108 5.93 7.21 4.07
C ILE A 108 5.48 6.46 5.31
N ALA A 109 6.41 5.87 6.04
CA ALA A 109 6.13 5.08 7.26
C ALA A 109 5.03 4.02 7.07
N SER A 110 4.95 3.44 5.88
CA SER A 110 3.95 2.43 5.54
C SER A 110 4.22 1.15 6.31
N SER A 111 3.32 0.81 7.23
CA SER A 111 3.42 -0.37 8.08
C SER A 111 2.46 -1.48 7.67
N PHE A 112 2.40 -2.56 8.45
CA PHE A 112 1.54 -3.75 8.32
C PHE A 112 1.84 -4.67 7.13
N GLY A 113 2.92 -4.46 6.40
CA GLY A 113 3.30 -5.35 5.32
C GLY A 113 3.62 -6.76 5.81
N CYS A 114 4.57 -6.88 6.74
CA CYS A 114 4.94 -8.16 7.34
C CYS A 114 3.87 -8.66 8.32
N MET A 115 3.31 -7.78 9.13
CA MET A 115 2.23 -8.11 10.06
C MET A 115 0.97 -8.62 9.33
N GLY A 116 0.65 -8.07 8.15
CA GLY A 116 -0.43 -8.57 7.30
C GLY A 116 -0.21 -10.02 6.85
N HIS A 117 1.05 -10.40 6.56
CA HIS A 117 1.41 -11.79 6.29
C HIS A 117 1.19 -12.69 7.51
N LEU A 118 1.66 -12.28 8.69
CA LEU A 118 1.45 -13.03 9.93
C LEU A 118 -0.04 -13.18 10.28
N THR A 119 -0.84 -12.15 10.06
CA THR A 119 -2.30 -12.21 10.22
C THR A 119 -2.92 -13.24 9.28
N SER A 120 -2.46 -13.31 8.04
CA SER A 120 -2.91 -14.32 7.09
C SER A 120 -2.58 -15.74 7.57
N GLN A 121 -1.37 -15.96 8.10
CA GLN A 121 -0.98 -17.23 8.70
C GLN A 121 -1.82 -17.58 9.94
N LEU A 122 -2.10 -16.60 10.81
CA LEU A 122 -2.99 -16.81 11.96
C LEU A 122 -4.38 -17.27 11.52
N HIS A 123 -4.97 -16.64 10.50
CA HIS A 123 -6.26 -17.07 9.98
C HIS A 123 -6.21 -18.49 9.41
N GLN A 124 -5.16 -18.85 8.68
CA GLN A 124 -4.97 -20.23 8.18
C GLN A 124 -4.86 -21.22 9.33
N TYR A 125 -4.09 -20.89 10.37
CA TYR A 125 -3.97 -21.73 11.57
C TYR A 125 -5.32 -21.91 12.26
N LEU A 126 -6.08 -20.84 12.49
CA LEU A 126 -7.39 -20.91 13.13
C LEU A 126 -8.38 -21.77 12.33
N LEU A 127 -8.41 -21.60 11.01
CA LEU A 127 -9.27 -22.41 10.13
C LEU A 127 -8.91 -23.90 10.19
N SER A 128 -7.64 -24.25 10.27
CA SER A 128 -7.19 -25.63 10.39
C SER A 128 -7.44 -26.20 11.79
N ARG A 129 -7.33 -25.37 12.82
CA ARG A 129 -7.47 -25.77 14.24
C ARG A 129 -8.93 -26.00 14.65
N TYR A 130 -9.85 -25.28 14.03
CA TYR A 130 -11.28 -25.28 14.33
C TYR A 130 -12.10 -25.63 13.07
N PRO A 131 -12.04 -26.88 12.59
CA PRO A 131 -12.63 -27.24 11.30
C PRO A 131 -14.17 -27.16 11.29
N ALA A 132 -14.84 -27.39 12.41
CA ALA A 132 -16.30 -27.30 12.50
C ALA A 132 -16.80 -25.86 12.32
N GLU A 133 -16.17 -24.91 13.01
CA GLU A 133 -16.46 -23.48 12.94
C GLU A 133 -16.08 -22.93 11.56
N SER A 134 -14.98 -23.41 10.98
CA SER A 134 -14.54 -23.06 9.63
C SER A 134 -15.56 -23.50 8.56
N ALA A 135 -16.13 -24.69 8.71
CA ALA A 135 -17.18 -25.18 7.80
C ALA A 135 -18.44 -24.32 7.89
N ALA A 136 -18.84 -23.94 9.12
CA ALA A 136 -20.00 -23.05 9.32
C ALA A 136 -19.76 -21.65 8.72
N LEU A 137 -18.55 -21.11 8.89
CA LEU A 137 -18.16 -19.82 8.31
C LEU A 137 -18.16 -19.88 6.77
N SER A 138 -17.63 -20.94 6.19
CA SER A 138 -17.61 -21.16 4.74
C SER A 138 -19.02 -21.26 4.18
N ALA A 139 -19.93 -21.96 4.87
CA ALA A 139 -21.33 -22.04 4.47
C ALA A 139 -22.05 -20.69 4.55
N ALA A 140 -21.72 -19.87 5.59
CA ALA A 140 -22.29 -18.53 5.76
C ALA A 140 -21.77 -17.50 4.73
N LEU A 141 -20.58 -17.70 4.21
CA LEU A 141 -19.94 -16.79 3.25
C LEU A 141 -20.27 -17.12 1.79
N SER A 142 -21.33 -17.82 1.50
CA SER A 142 -21.99 -18.15 0.20
C SER A 142 -21.11 -18.36 -1.07
N ASN A 143 -19.82 -18.18 -1.02
CA ASN A 143 -18.88 -18.26 -2.15
C ASN A 143 -17.69 -19.18 -1.88
N GLY A 144 -17.91 -20.26 -1.12
CA GLY A 144 -16.88 -21.25 -0.82
C GLY A 144 -15.57 -20.57 -0.41
N ALA A 145 -15.33 -20.45 0.88
CA ALA A 145 -14.04 -19.95 1.34
C ALA A 145 -12.94 -20.94 0.93
N ASP A 146 -12.39 -20.77 -0.28
CA ASP A 146 -11.17 -21.45 -0.72
C ASP A 146 -9.97 -20.97 0.09
N GLY A 147 -10.14 -20.90 1.41
CA GLY A 147 -9.13 -20.48 2.34
C GLY A 147 -8.82 -18.97 2.34
N VAL A 148 -7.89 -18.60 3.15
CA VAL A 148 -7.38 -17.23 3.29
C VAL A 148 -6.57 -16.87 2.05
N ALA A 149 -6.80 -15.68 1.48
CA ALA A 149 -6.03 -15.19 0.34
C ALA A 149 -4.52 -15.18 0.68
N PRO A 150 -3.65 -15.65 -0.22
CA PRO A 150 -2.22 -15.69 0.04
C PRO A 150 -1.65 -14.28 0.16
N ASN A 151 -0.86 -14.06 1.21
CA ASN A 151 -0.12 -12.83 1.42
C ASN A 151 1.39 -13.13 1.40
N HIS A 152 2.10 -12.56 0.45
CA HIS A 152 3.53 -12.81 0.23
C HIS A 152 4.42 -11.63 0.65
N ASN A 153 3.90 -10.65 1.38
CA ASN A 153 4.62 -9.42 1.70
C ASN A 153 5.90 -9.67 2.49
N LEU A 154 5.88 -10.60 3.45
CA LEU A 154 7.08 -10.96 4.22
C LEU A 154 8.26 -11.42 3.34
N ALA A 155 7.98 -12.04 2.20
CA ALA A 155 9.03 -12.45 1.26
C ALA A 155 9.32 -11.39 0.18
N ARG A 156 8.35 -10.54 -0.15
CA ARG A 156 8.46 -9.58 -1.27
C ARG A 156 9.08 -8.25 -0.86
N LEU A 157 8.78 -7.75 0.34
CA LEU A 157 9.31 -6.47 0.80
C LEU A 157 10.84 -6.49 0.96
N PRO A 158 11.46 -7.49 1.65
CA PRO A 158 12.92 -7.58 1.69
C PRO A 158 13.56 -7.72 0.30
N LYS A 159 12.91 -8.44 -0.63
CA LYS A 159 13.39 -8.53 -2.01
C LYS A 159 13.36 -7.17 -2.73
N GLY A 160 12.37 -6.33 -2.47
CA GLY A 160 12.32 -4.98 -2.99
C GLY A 160 13.48 -4.12 -2.48
N ILE A 161 13.79 -4.21 -1.18
CA ILE A 161 14.93 -3.52 -0.55
C ILE A 161 16.26 -4.02 -1.15
N ALA A 162 16.43 -5.34 -1.26
CA ALA A 162 17.61 -5.95 -1.86
C ALA A 162 17.78 -5.56 -3.35
N ALA A 163 16.70 -5.44 -4.10
CA ALA A 163 16.75 -4.98 -5.49
C ALA A 163 17.19 -3.51 -5.58
N ALA A 164 16.73 -2.65 -4.68
CA ALA A 164 17.19 -1.26 -4.61
C ALA A 164 18.70 -1.18 -4.29
N HIS A 165 19.18 -1.95 -3.31
CA HIS A 165 20.60 -2.05 -3.02
C HIS A 165 21.40 -2.53 -4.24
N SER A 166 20.95 -3.58 -4.92
CA SER A 166 21.60 -4.09 -6.12
C SER A 166 21.66 -3.05 -7.24
N ALA A 167 20.59 -2.29 -7.45
CA ALA A 167 20.57 -1.20 -8.42
C ALA A 167 21.54 -0.07 -8.05
N TYR A 168 21.67 0.25 -6.76
CA TYR A 168 22.64 1.23 -6.25
C TYR A 168 24.09 0.79 -6.56
N VAL A 169 24.43 -0.47 -6.30
CA VAL A 169 25.76 -1.02 -6.61
C VAL A 169 26.03 -1.00 -8.13
N GLN A 170 25.04 -1.36 -8.95
CA GLN A 170 25.16 -1.31 -10.43
C GLN A 170 25.42 0.10 -10.97
N GLN A 171 24.98 1.14 -10.26
CA GLN A 171 25.26 2.54 -10.60
C GLN A 171 26.57 3.07 -10.00
N GLY A 172 27.44 2.21 -9.50
CA GLY A 172 28.76 2.55 -8.98
C GLY A 172 28.79 2.81 -7.47
N GLY A 173 27.71 2.49 -6.75
CA GLY A 173 27.69 2.52 -5.29
C GLY A 173 28.54 1.38 -4.69
N SER A 174 28.93 1.54 -3.41
CA SER A 174 29.71 0.52 -2.70
C SER A 174 28.89 -0.76 -2.51
N PRO A 175 29.45 -1.93 -2.79
CA PRO A 175 28.82 -3.21 -2.48
C PRO A 175 28.69 -3.46 -0.97
N ASP A 176 29.50 -2.77 -0.16
CA ASP A 176 29.47 -2.84 1.32
C ASP A 176 28.51 -1.80 1.93
N ALA A 177 27.73 -1.09 1.10
CA ALA A 177 26.72 -0.16 1.59
C ALA A 177 25.66 -0.89 2.42
N VAL A 178 25.28 -0.27 3.52
CA VAL A 178 24.26 -0.81 4.45
C VAL A 178 22.89 -0.16 4.21
N VAL A 179 21.84 -0.90 4.51
CA VAL A 179 20.49 -0.35 4.57
C VAL A 179 20.25 0.23 5.97
N VAL A 180 19.85 1.49 6.04
CA VAL A 180 19.58 2.18 7.31
C VAL A 180 18.08 2.37 7.44
N PHE A 181 17.51 1.87 8.55
CA PHE A 181 16.13 2.15 8.94
C PHE A 181 16.10 3.35 9.88
N VAL A 182 15.42 4.42 9.46
CA VAL A 182 15.16 5.57 10.31
C VAL A 182 13.86 5.33 11.05
N VAL A 183 13.92 5.22 12.36
CA VAL A 183 12.81 4.89 13.25
C VAL A 183 12.60 6.04 14.22
N GLN A 184 11.34 6.47 14.40
CA GLN A 184 11.03 7.51 15.39
C GLN A 184 11.20 6.99 16.82
N ASP A 185 11.49 7.89 17.74
CA ASP A 185 11.58 7.54 19.16
C ASP A 185 10.21 7.07 19.68
N GLY A 186 10.21 6.01 20.49
CA GLY A 186 8.99 5.43 21.06
C GLY A 186 8.10 4.68 20.07
N GLU A 187 8.60 4.33 18.87
CA GLU A 187 7.83 3.53 17.91
C GLU A 187 7.43 2.16 18.48
N ALA A 188 6.12 1.92 18.56
CA ALA A 188 5.57 0.69 19.11
C ALA A 188 5.49 -0.46 18.09
N ASN A 189 5.42 -0.15 16.78
CA ASN A 189 5.37 -1.17 15.72
C ASN A 189 6.78 -1.65 15.35
N SER A 190 7.41 -2.37 16.24
CA SER A 190 8.72 -2.99 16.00
C SER A 190 8.63 -4.27 15.15
N VAL A 191 7.44 -4.85 14.97
CA VAL A 191 7.27 -6.15 14.29
C VAL A 191 7.65 -6.06 12.82
N ASP A 192 7.10 -5.08 12.09
CA ASP A 192 7.43 -4.92 10.67
C ASP A 192 8.91 -4.60 10.46
N GLN A 193 9.50 -3.77 11.34
CA GLN A 193 10.91 -3.42 11.28
C GLN A 193 11.81 -4.66 11.45
N ARG A 194 11.58 -5.45 12.51
CA ARG A 194 12.37 -6.65 12.83
C ARG A 194 12.25 -7.76 11.78
N LEU A 195 11.14 -7.82 11.07
CA LEU A 195 10.93 -8.80 10.01
C LEU A 195 11.52 -8.36 8.65
N LEU A 196 11.86 -7.08 8.50
CA LEU A 196 12.56 -6.56 7.33
C LEU A 196 14.08 -6.60 7.46
N GLU A 197 14.61 -6.58 8.70
CA GLU A 197 16.04 -6.77 9.01
C GLU A 197 16.52 -8.18 8.63
#